data_fa1259efe1ead0c3003be1e75e683b1e
#
_entry.id   fa1259efe1ead0c3003be1e75e683b1e
#
_cell.length_a   1.000
_cell.length_b   1.000
_cell.length_c   1.000
_cell.angle_alpha   90.00
_cell.angle_beta   90.00
_cell.angle_gamma   90.00
#
_symmetry.space_group_name_H-M   'P 1'
#
loop_
_entity.id
_entity.type
_entity.pdbx_description
1 polymer ?
#
loop_
_entity_poly.entity_id
_entity_poly.type
_entity_poly.pdbx_seq_one_letter_code
_entity_poly.pdbx_strand_id
1 'polypeptide(L)'
;MINHTLPSWLVDDLGPLGVPYSEPEDFAVPPAESDGILFTEDHIRKGYNVKEIAHGVYWVTSGWYDCMFIRTGNGVVAVDAPPALGENLLSAIEEVTDEPVTHMIYSHWHADHVGASSIFGSKIKRIGHEKTRELLERFPDPDRIPPTETFSRDTTLDVNGVKIDLSYKGQNHCEGNIFIYVPEPKVLAAIDIASPGWVTFRDCDSSESMSGYVEAFDHILAYDSTR
;
A
#
# COMPACT_ATOMS: atom_id res chain seq x y z
N MET A 1 0.15 -7.69 30.40
CA MET A 1 0.31 -8.71 29.33
C MET A 1 -0.88 -8.51 28.41
N ILE A 2 -0.66 -7.85 27.29
CA ILE A 2 -1.69 -7.64 26.26
C ILE A 2 -1.63 -8.88 25.39
N ASN A 3 -2.71 -9.66 25.40
CA ASN A 3 -2.82 -10.89 24.64
C ASN A 3 -3.13 -10.49 23.17
N HIS A 4 -2.11 -10.29 22.36
CA HIS A 4 -2.28 -10.05 20.93
C HIS A 4 -2.50 -11.39 20.22
N THR A 5 -3.74 -11.83 20.14
CA THR A 5 -4.11 -12.82 19.14
C THR A 5 -4.05 -12.14 17.78
N LEU A 6 -3.15 -12.58 16.93
CA LEU A 6 -3.08 -12.13 15.54
C LEU A 6 -4.44 -12.31 14.87
N PRO A 7 -4.87 -11.36 14.05
CA PRO A 7 -6.09 -11.52 13.26
C PRO A 7 -6.01 -12.77 12.39
N SER A 8 -7.14 -13.47 12.21
CA SER A 8 -7.19 -14.73 11.46
C SER A 8 -6.65 -14.61 10.02
N TRP A 9 -6.80 -13.45 9.38
CA TRP A 9 -6.30 -13.19 8.04
C TRP A 9 -4.76 -13.19 7.95
N LEU A 10 -4.06 -12.83 9.02
CA LEU A 10 -2.58 -12.87 9.04
C LEU A 10 -2.07 -14.32 9.14
N VAL A 11 -2.86 -15.21 9.73
CA VAL A 11 -2.51 -16.64 9.87
C VAL A 11 -2.77 -17.40 8.57
N ASP A 12 -3.78 -16.99 7.81
CA ASP A 12 -4.19 -17.65 6.57
C ASP A 12 -3.27 -17.31 5.38
N ASP A 13 -2.60 -16.14 5.39
CA ASP A 13 -1.65 -15.73 4.33
C ASP A 13 -0.26 -16.40 4.47
N LEU A 14 0.04 -17.03 5.60
CA LEU A 14 1.33 -17.72 5.81
C LEU A 14 1.49 -19.03 5.03
N GLY A 15 0.54 -19.39 4.16
CA GLY A 15 0.62 -20.50 3.21
C GLY A 15 1.01 -21.86 3.82
N PRO A 16 1.01 -22.97 3.01
CA PRO A 16 1.17 -24.34 3.49
C PRO A 16 2.59 -24.70 3.98
N LEU A 17 3.52 -23.76 4.04
CA LEU A 17 4.92 -24.05 4.41
C LEU A 17 5.17 -24.09 5.92
N GLY A 18 4.18 -23.76 6.76
CA GLY A 18 4.27 -23.97 8.20
C GLY A 18 5.56 -23.40 8.84
N VAL A 19 6.05 -22.26 8.34
CA VAL A 19 7.19 -21.61 8.97
C VAL A 19 6.73 -21.17 10.35
N PRO A 20 7.35 -21.65 11.44
CA PRO A 20 6.96 -21.21 12.75
C PRO A 20 7.13 -19.70 12.82
N TYR A 21 6.05 -19.01 13.10
CA TYR A 21 6.08 -17.59 13.40
C TYR A 21 7.02 -17.39 14.60
N SER A 22 8.12 -16.70 14.38
CA SER A 22 8.97 -16.27 15.49
C SER A 22 8.22 -15.22 16.30
N GLU A 23 8.31 -15.29 17.61
CA GLU A 23 7.67 -14.35 18.53
C GLU A 23 8.04 -12.89 18.15
N PRO A 24 7.17 -11.90 18.44
CA PRO A 24 7.36 -10.48 18.05
C PRO A 24 8.68 -9.83 18.48
N GLU A 25 9.43 -10.48 19.36
CA GLU A 25 10.75 -10.05 19.84
C GLU A 25 11.83 -10.06 18.73
N ASP A 26 11.59 -10.82 17.64
CA ASP A 26 12.50 -10.89 16.49
C ASP A 26 12.24 -9.79 15.43
N PHE A 27 11.17 -9.04 15.58
CA PHE A 27 10.94 -7.87 14.73
C PHE A 27 11.72 -6.68 15.30
N ALA A 28 12.71 -6.23 14.56
CA ALA A 28 13.40 -5.00 14.90
C ALA A 28 12.34 -3.89 15.10
N VAL A 29 12.32 -3.34 16.30
CA VAL A 29 11.53 -2.12 16.55
C VAL A 29 11.95 -1.10 15.50
N PRO A 30 11.02 -0.46 14.77
CA PRO A 30 11.37 0.57 13.81
C PRO A 30 12.38 1.52 14.46
N PRO A 31 13.48 1.88 13.77
CA PRO A 31 14.39 2.85 14.33
C PRO A 31 13.59 4.10 14.68
N ALA A 32 13.68 4.53 15.92
CA ALA A 32 12.89 5.64 16.49
C ALA A 32 13.04 6.96 15.71
N GLU A 33 13.84 6.98 14.66
CA GLU A 33 14.26 8.17 13.93
C GLU A 33 14.30 8.02 12.40
N SER A 34 13.69 7.00 11.78
CA SER A 34 13.54 7.03 10.33
C SER A 34 12.59 8.15 9.94
N ASP A 35 13.12 9.25 9.46
CA ASP A 35 12.42 10.44 8.92
C ASP A 35 11.42 11.15 9.86
N GLY A 36 11.56 11.02 11.19
CA GLY A 36 10.70 11.70 12.15
C GLY A 36 9.25 11.19 12.17
N ILE A 37 9.00 9.98 11.69
CA ILE A 37 7.70 9.32 11.78
C ILE A 37 7.74 8.38 12.98
N LEU A 38 7.55 8.95 14.19
CA LEU A 38 7.38 8.16 15.39
C LEU A 38 5.94 7.66 15.49
N PHE A 39 5.78 6.36 15.74
CA PHE A 39 4.51 5.79 16.15
C PHE A 39 4.42 5.92 17.68
N THR A 40 3.75 6.95 18.15
CA THR A 40 3.64 7.31 19.58
C THR A 40 2.52 6.52 20.27
N GLU A 41 2.48 6.58 21.62
CA GLU A 41 1.35 6.04 22.40
C GLU A 41 -0.01 6.61 21.94
N ASP A 42 -0.02 7.87 21.50
CA ASP A 42 -1.23 8.49 20.96
C ASP A 42 -1.65 7.85 19.64
N HIS A 43 -0.71 7.54 18.77
CA HIS A 43 -0.97 6.83 17.51
C HIS A 43 -1.44 5.39 17.76
N ILE A 44 -0.87 4.68 18.74
CA ILE A 44 -1.33 3.34 19.16
C ILE A 44 -2.79 3.40 19.62
N ARG A 45 -3.14 4.39 20.45
CA ARG A 45 -4.51 4.57 20.94
C ARG A 45 -5.48 4.95 19.82
N LYS A 46 -5.04 5.75 18.86
CA LYS A 46 -5.79 6.20 17.71
C LYS A 46 -5.93 5.11 16.64
N GLY A 47 -4.96 4.20 16.56
CA GLY A 47 -4.90 3.10 15.59
C GLY A 47 -4.27 3.47 14.25
N TYR A 48 -3.78 4.70 14.09
CA TYR A 48 -3.08 5.16 12.91
C TYR A 48 -2.22 6.40 13.18
N ASN A 49 -1.27 6.64 12.26
CA ASN A 49 -0.60 7.92 12.09
C ASN A 49 -0.76 8.37 10.64
N VAL A 50 -0.97 9.66 10.42
CA VAL A 50 -1.05 10.28 9.09
C VAL A 50 -0.09 11.46 9.03
N LYS A 51 0.68 11.54 7.93
CA LYS A 51 1.68 12.60 7.74
C LYS A 51 1.73 13.03 6.27
N GLU A 52 1.73 14.33 6.03
CA GLU A 52 2.06 14.87 4.71
C GLU A 52 3.54 14.66 4.44
N ILE A 53 3.87 13.84 3.44
CA ILE A 53 5.24 13.53 3.05
C ILE A 53 5.74 14.44 1.92
N ALA A 54 4.80 14.93 1.12
CA ALA A 54 5.06 15.92 0.07
C ALA A 54 3.73 16.62 -0.25
N HIS A 55 3.77 17.75 -0.94
CA HIS A 55 2.58 18.57 -1.19
C HIS A 55 1.40 17.75 -1.71
N GLY A 56 0.34 17.66 -0.91
CA GLY A 56 -0.89 16.93 -1.23
C GLY A 56 -0.77 15.40 -1.17
N VAL A 57 0.39 14.83 -0.82
CA VAL A 57 0.60 13.38 -0.67
C VAL A 57 0.80 13.03 0.79
N TYR A 58 0.00 12.12 1.29
CA TYR A 58 -0.04 11.72 2.69
C TYR A 58 0.27 10.23 2.82
N TRP A 59 1.19 9.94 3.72
CA TRP A 59 1.47 8.59 4.18
C TRP A 59 0.61 8.28 5.40
N VAL A 60 0.09 7.05 5.48
CA VAL A 60 -0.73 6.55 6.58
C VAL A 60 -0.18 5.22 7.04
N THR A 61 -0.02 5.03 8.35
CA THR A 61 0.45 3.77 8.90
C THR A 61 -0.40 3.30 10.07
N SER A 62 -0.51 1.97 10.21
CA SER A 62 -0.97 1.31 11.43
C SER A 62 0.17 0.99 12.41
N GLY A 63 1.40 1.30 12.04
CA GLY A 63 2.64 0.91 12.71
C GLY A 63 3.30 -0.34 12.09
N TRP A 64 2.56 -1.09 11.26
CA TRP A 64 3.03 -2.29 10.56
C TRP A 64 2.78 -2.24 9.06
N TYR A 65 1.59 -1.78 8.66
CA TYR A 65 1.20 -1.64 7.28
C TYR A 65 1.03 -0.18 6.94
N ASP A 66 1.52 0.17 5.77
CA ASP A 66 1.55 1.52 5.25
C ASP A 66 0.72 1.60 3.98
N CYS A 67 0.10 2.75 3.79
CA CYS A 67 -0.52 3.13 2.53
C CYS A 67 -0.36 4.63 2.33
N MET A 68 -0.86 5.15 1.23
CA MET A 68 -0.87 6.58 1.01
C MET A 68 -2.19 7.06 0.42
N PHE A 69 -2.45 8.36 0.51
CA PHE A 69 -3.50 9.00 -0.27
C PHE A 69 -3.02 10.34 -0.82
N ILE A 70 -3.68 10.76 -1.88
CA ILE A 70 -3.36 11.99 -2.62
C ILE A 70 -4.59 12.88 -2.63
N ARG A 71 -4.46 14.12 -2.16
CA ARG A 71 -5.47 15.16 -2.30
C ARG A 71 -5.38 15.79 -3.67
N THR A 72 -6.52 15.95 -4.32
CA THR A 72 -6.57 16.55 -5.67
C THR A 72 -7.27 17.92 -5.70
N GLY A 73 -7.70 18.43 -4.55
CA GLY A 73 -8.46 19.68 -4.44
C GLY A 73 -9.96 19.53 -4.74
N ASN A 74 -10.40 18.36 -5.21
CA ASN A 74 -11.82 18.04 -5.44
C ASN A 74 -12.08 16.53 -5.32
N GLY A 75 -11.31 15.85 -4.47
CA GLY A 75 -11.43 14.45 -4.17
C GLY A 75 -10.10 13.83 -3.79
N VAL A 76 -10.15 12.67 -3.16
CA VAL A 76 -9.01 11.90 -2.69
C VAL A 76 -8.82 10.69 -3.58
N VAL A 77 -7.56 10.41 -3.92
CA VAL A 77 -7.10 9.15 -4.50
C VAL A 77 -6.41 8.35 -3.40
N ALA A 78 -7.01 7.25 -2.96
CA ALA A 78 -6.37 6.32 -2.03
C ALA A 78 -5.46 5.34 -2.80
N VAL A 79 -4.34 4.97 -2.24
CA VAL A 79 -3.46 3.91 -2.73
C VAL A 79 -3.47 2.82 -1.69
N ASP A 80 -4.05 1.69 -2.04
CA ASP A 80 -4.34 0.57 -1.17
C ASP A 80 -5.32 0.85 -0.01
N ALA A 81 -5.71 -0.20 0.70
CA ALA A 81 -6.55 -0.18 1.89
C ALA A 81 -6.20 -1.38 2.78
N PRO A 82 -5.09 -1.32 3.54
CA PRO A 82 -4.68 -2.40 4.42
C PRO A 82 -5.74 -2.70 5.49
N PRO A 83 -6.10 -3.97 5.73
CA PRO A 83 -7.04 -4.35 6.80
C PRO A 83 -6.55 -3.93 8.19
N ALA A 84 -5.24 -3.84 8.38
CA ALA A 84 -4.64 -3.35 9.63
C ALA A 84 -5.03 -1.90 9.97
N LEU A 85 -5.34 -1.09 8.95
CA LEU A 85 -5.96 0.22 9.10
C LEU A 85 -7.48 0.12 9.12
N GLY A 86 -8.07 -0.66 8.21
CA GLY A 86 -9.53 -0.76 8.10
C GLY A 86 -10.20 0.61 8.01
N GLU A 87 -11.27 0.83 8.78
CA GLU A 87 -11.97 2.12 8.82
C GLU A 87 -11.14 3.29 9.39
N ASN A 88 -10.02 3.01 10.07
CA ASN A 88 -9.10 4.06 10.51
C ASN A 88 -8.48 4.82 9.33
N LEU A 89 -8.41 4.20 8.15
CA LEU A 89 -7.98 4.90 6.94
C LEU A 89 -8.94 6.02 6.55
N LEU A 90 -10.25 5.82 6.70
CA LEU A 90 -11.23 6.89 6.49
C LEU A 90 -11.03 8.02 7.51
N SER A 91 -10.84 7.66 8.79
CA SER A 91 -10.56 8.65 9.84
C SER A 91 -9.27 9.44 9.59
N ALA A 92 -8.23 8.78 9.06
CA ALA A 92 -6.98 9.43 8.68
C ALA A 92 -7.16 10.43 7.53
N ILE A 93 -8.02 10.09 6.56
CA ILE A 93 -8.35 10.99 5.43
C ILE A 93 -9.17 12.17 5.95
N GLU A 94 -10.20 11.92 6.76
CA GLU A 94 -11.07 12.95 7.35
C GLU A 94 -10.33 13.93 8.26
N GLU A 95 -9.26 13.50 8.93
CA GLU A 95 -8.41 14.37 9.74
C GLU A 95 -7.69 15.42 8.89
N VAL A 96 -7.43 15.09 7.62
CA VAL A 96 -6.66 15.93 6.70
C VAL A 96 -7.55 16.76 5.80
N THR A 97 -8.73 16.24 5.39
CA THR A 97 -9.55 16.88 4.38
C THR A 97 -11.00 16.42 4.41
N ASP A 98 -11.92 17.32 4.04
CA ASP A 98 -13.34 17.00 3.80
C ASP A 98 -13.59 16.50 2.36
N GLU A 99 -12.55 16.36 1.53
CA GLU A 99 -12.68 15.87 0.15
C GLU A 99 -13.09 14.39 0.16
N PRO A 100 -14.12 13.99 -0.62
CA PRO A 100 -14.53 12.60 -0.67
C PRO A 100 -13.48 11.71 -1.36
N VAL A 101 -13.35 10.45 -0.94
CA VAL A 101 -12.59 9.46 -1.71
C VAL A 101 -13.33 9.20 -3.02
N THR A 102 -12.67 9.44 -4.14
CA THR A 102 -13.22 9.29 -5.49
C THR A 102 -12.55 8.15 -6.28
N HIS A 103 -11.31 7.86 -5.96
CA HIS A 103 -10.50 6.85 -6.64
C HIS A 103 -9.74 6.01 -5.62
N MET A 104 -9.50 4.76 -5.98
CA MET A 104 -8.55 3.87 -5.31
C MET A 104 -7.64 3.26 -6.37
N ILE A 105 -6.34 3.26 -6.12
CA ILE A 105 -5.32 2.59 -6.91
C ILE A 105 -4.85 1.37 -6.12
N TYR A 106 -4.77 0.23 -6.77
CA TYR A 106 -4.23 -1.00 -6.22
C TYR A 106 -2.76 -1.09 -6.59
N SER A 107 -1.87 -1.19 -5.58
CA SER A 107 -0.47 -1.51 -5.85
C SER A 107 -0.37 -2.92 -6.41
N HIS A 108 -1.07 -3.88 -5.78
CA HIS A 108 -1.15 -5.28 -6.17
C HIS A 108 -2.40 -5.95 -5.54
N TRP A 109 -2.47 -7.27 -5.50
CA TRP A 109 -3.69 -8.01 -5.14
C TRP A 109 -3.69 -8.59 -3.71
N HIS A 110 -2.58 -8.54 -2.98
CA HIS A 110 -2.46 -9.18 -1.66
C HIS A 110 -3.44 -8.61 -0.63
N ALA A 111 -3.94 -9.50 0.24
CA ALA A 111 -5.00 -9.17 1.18
C ALA A 111 -4.58 -8.17 2.24
N ASP A 112 -3.35 -8.22 2.68
CA ASP A 112 -2.77 -7.32 3.67
C ASP A 112 -2.65 -5.87 3.18
N HIS A 113 -2.67 -5.66 1.85
CA HIS A 113 -2.66 -4.33 1.22
C HIS A 113 -4.03 -3.86 0.75
N VAL A 114 -4.88 -4.75 0.24
CA VAL A 114 -6.16 -4.32 -0.33
C VAL A 114 -7.38 -5.00 0.31
N GLY A 115 -7.17 -5.70 1.42
CA GLY A 115 -8.22 -6.48 2.10
C GLY A 115 -9.33 -5.65 2.73
N ALA A 116 -9.17 -4.33 2.85
CA ALA A 116 -10.23 -3.44 3.31
C ALA A 116 -10.78 -2.53 2.20
N SER A 117 -10.58 -2.88 0.92
CA SER A 117 -10.99 -2.00 -0.19
C SER A 117 -12.50 -1.71 -0.25
N SER A 118 -13.32 -2.54 0.40
CA SER A 118 -14.76 -2.36 0.51
C SER A 118 -15.18 -1.13 1.34
N ILE A 119 -14.32 -0.59 2.23
CA ILE A 119 -14.62 0.58 3.08
C ILE A 119 -14.99 1.82 2.28
N PHE A 120 -14.47 1.96 1.06
CA PHE A 120 -14.76 3.11 0.20
C PHE A 120 -16.12 3.00 -0.53
N GLY A 121 -16.89 1.93 -0.29
CA GLY A 121 -18.18 1.71 -0.94
C GLY A 121 -18.06 1.45 -2.45
N SER A 122 -19.18 1.41 -3.16
CA SER A 122 -19.24 0.97 -4.57
C SER A 122 -19.13 2.10 -5.60
N LYS A 123 -19.16 3.36 -5.17
CA LYS A 123 -19.27 4.51 -6.10
C LYS A 123 -17.93 5.06 -6.59
N ILE A 124 -16.82 4.66 -5.99
CA ILE A 124 -15.51 5.12 -6.39
C ILE A 124 -14.98 4.36 -7.61
N LYS A 125 -14.08 4.98 -8.35
CA LYS A 125 -13.31 4.29 -9.38
C LYS A 125 -12.17 3.51 -8.75
N ARG A 126 -12.05 2.23 -9.11
CA ARG A 126 -10.98 1.35 -8.66
C ARG A 126 -10.07 1.04 -9.84
N ILE A 127 -8.81 1.42 -9.74
CA ILE A 127 -7.83 1.31 -10.82
C ILE A 127 -6.73 0.33 -10.38
N GLY A 128 -6.43 -0.64 -11.22
CA GLY A 128 -5.36 -1.60 -10.98
C GLY A 128 -4.85 -2.22 -12.26
N HIS A 129 -3.74 -2.93 -12.18
CA HIS A 129 -3.25 -3.70 -13.31
C HIS A 129 -4.24 -4.83 -13.67
N GLU A 130 -4.31 -5.23 -14.95
CA GLU A 130 -5.20 -6.32 -15.38
C GLU A 130 -4.95 -7.62 -14.61
N LYS A 131 -3.69 -7.93 -14.27
CA LYS A 131 -3.32 -9.10 -13.48
C LYS A 131 -3.89 -9.04 -12.05
N THR A 132 -3.89 -7.88 -11.44
CA THR A 132 -4.53 -7.66 -10.13
C THR A 132 -6.02 -7.98 -10.18
N ARG A 133 -6.73 -7.54 -11.23
CA ARG A 133 -8.13 -7.90 -11.43
C ARG A 133 -8.32 -9.41 -11.60
N GLU A 134 -7.55 -10.04 -12.50
CA GLU A 134 -7.63 -11.48 -12.77
C GLU A 134 -7.47 -12.30 -11.48
N LEU A 135 -6.51 -11.92 -10.62
CA LEU A 135 -6.25 -12.62 -9.36
C LEU A 135 -7.39 -12.39 -8.34
N LEU A 136 -7.88 -11.16 -8.19
CA LEU A 136 -9.00 -10.87 -7.30
C LEU A 136 -10.31 -11.53 -7.75
N GLU A 137 -10.56 -11.66 -9.06
CA GLU A 137 -11.71 -12.39 -9.59
C GLU A 137 -11.55 -13.91 -9.44
N ARG A 138 -10.32 -14.43 -9.53
CA ARG A 138 -10.00 -15.83 -9.31
C ARG A 138 -10.13 -16.26 -7.85
N PHE A 139 -9.81 -15.34 -6.92
CA PHE A 139 -9.88 -15.56 -5.48
C PHE A 139 -10.83 -14.52 -4.85
N PRO A 140 -12.15 -14.68 -5.07
CA PRO A 140 -13.13 -13.68 -4.67
C PRO A 140 -13.21 -13.53 -3.15
N ASP A 141 -13.22 -12.28 -2.73
CA ASP A 141 -13.34 -11.87 -1.34
C ASP A 141 -14.26 -10.65 -1.28
N PRO A 142 -15.30 -10.62 -0.43
CA PRO A 142 -16.24 -9.51 -0.37
C PRO A 142 -15.60 -8.19 0.04
N ASP A 143 -14.48 -8.22 0.76
CA ASP A 143 -13.76 -7.05 1.23
C ASP A 143 -12.67 -6.59 0.25
N ARG A 144 -12.27 -7.44 -0.69
CA ARG A 144 -11.32 -7.14 -1.77
C ARG A 144 -12.04 -6.96 -3.11
N ILE A 145 -12.68 -5.82 -3.28
CA ILE A 145 -13.45 -5.52 -4.49
C ILE A 145 -12.50 -5.38 -5.69
N PRO A 146 -12.66 -6.13 -6.79
CA PRO A 146 -11.77 -6.02 -7.95
C PRO A 146 -11.78 -4.61 -8.57
N PRO A 147 -10.67 -4.19 -9.24
CA PRO A 147 -10.61 -2.95 -9.99
C PRO A 147 -11.73 -2.82 -11.02
N THR A 148 -12.37 -1.66 -11.09
CA THR A 148 -13.39 -1.33 -12.09
C THR A 148 -12.77 -0.90 -13.43
N GLU A 149 -11.58 -0.30 -13.37
CA GLU A 149 -10.79 0.12 -14.53
C GLU A 149 -9.41 -0.54 -14.47
N THR A 150 -8.93 -1.06 -15.59
CA THR A 150 -7.62 -1.72 -15.64
C THR A 150 -6.75 -1.16 -16.76
N PHE A 151 -5.45 -1.38 -16.59
CA PHE A 151 -4.45 -1.11 -17.60
C PHE A 151 -3.46 -2.29 -17.70
N SER A 152 -2.79 -2.44 -18.85
CA SER A 152 -1.80 -3.49 -19.11
C SER A 152 -0.42 -2.94 -19.49
N ARG A 153 -0.32 -1.64 -19.64
CA ARG A 153 0.92 -0.91 -19.97
C ARG A 153 1.02 0.32 -19.10
N ASP A 154 2.19 0.96 -19.10
CA ASP A 154 2.37 2.24 -18.42
C ASP A 154 1.25 3.20 -18.83
N THR A 155 0.65 3.85 -17.84
CA THR A 155 -0.44 4.79 -18.03
C THR A 155 -0.32 5.96 -17.05
N THR A 156 -0.87 7.10 -17.43
CA THR A 156 -0.98 8.28 -16.55
C THR A 156 -2.45 8.56 -16.29
N LEU A 157 -2.80 8.64 -15.02
CA LEU A 157 -4.09 9.16 -14.59
C LEU A 157 -3.98 10.67 -14.45
N ASP A 158 -5.06 11.38 -14.82
CA ASP A 158 -5.24 12.79 -14.49
C ASP A 158 -6.50 12.90 -13.64
N VAL A 159 -6.31 13.18 -12.36
CA VAL A 159 -7.42 13.34 -11.42
C VAL A 159 -7.43 14.79 -10.93
N ASN A 160 -8.35 15.58 -11.46
CA ASN A 160 -8.51 16.99 -11.14
C ASN A 160 -7.21 17.82 -11.34
N GLY A 161 -6.39 17.45 -12.35
CA GLY A 161 -5.13 18.11 -12.67
C GLY A 161 -3.91 17.52 -11.95
N VAL A 162 -4.10 16.60 -11.01
CA VAL A 162 -2.99 15.84 -10.41
C VAL A 162 -2.69 14.61 -11.27
N LYS A 163 -1.46 14.54 -11.76
CA LYS A 163 -1.00 13.40 -12.58
C LYS A 163 -0.42 12.32 -11.68
N ILE A 164 -0.77 11.08 -11.99
CA ILE A 164 -0.28 9.89 -11.31
C ILE A 164 0.12 8.89 -12.38
N ASP A 165 1.39 8.58 -12.45
CA ASP A 165 1.93 7.59 -13.40
C ASP A 165 1.90 6.21 -12.75
N LEU A 166 1.28 5.26 -13.45
CA LEU A 166 1.20 3.87 -13.06
C LEU A 166 2.00 3.05 -14.04
N SER A 167 2.93 2.22 -13.56
CA SER A 167 3.73 1.40 -14.44
C SER A 167 3.94 -0.02 -13.93
N TYR A 168 3.78 -0.97 -14.84
CA TYR A 168 4.08 -2.38 -14.62
C TYR A 168 5.35 -2.75 -15.38
N LYS A 169 6.39 -3.12 -14.63
CA LYS A 169 7.72 -3.44 -15.18
C LYS A 169 8.02 -4.93 -15.21
N GLY A 170 6.98 -5.76 -15.21
CA GLY A 170 7.11 -7.21 -15.10
C GLY A 170 6.87 -7.71 -13.70
N GLN A 171 6.79 -9.04 -13.57
CA GLN A 171 6.60 -9.68 -12.28
C GLN A 171 7.80 -9.43 -11.37
N ASN A 172 7.53 -8.95 -10.18
CA ASN A 172 8.53 -8.71 -9.14
C ASN A 172 8.07 -9.38 -7.83
N HIS A 173 7.61 -8.62 -6.82
CA HIS A 173 7.02 -9.18 -5.61
C HIS A 173 5.87 -10.15 -5.97
N CYS A 174 4.90 -9.73 -6.79
CA CYS A 174 3.88 -10.61 -7.36
C CYS A 174 3.44 -10.16 -8.76
N GLU A 175 2.62 -10.99 -9.44
CA GLU A 175 1.99 -10.57 -10.69
C GLU A 175 1.09 -9.35 -10.46
N GLY A 176 1.26 -8.34 -11.30
CA GLY A 176 0.45 -7.12 -11.25
C GLY A 176 0.89 -6.10 -10.21
N ASN A 177 1.98 -6.33 -9.46
CA ASN A 177 2.55 -5.30 -8.58
C ASN A 177 3.16 -4.18 -9.41
N ILE A 178 2.70 -2.95 -9.17
CA ILE A 178 3.00 -1.76 -9.97
C ILE A 178 3.80 -0.72 -9.19
N PHE A 179 4.48 0.13 -9.92
CA PHE A 179 5.03 1.38 -9.40
C PHE A 179 4.00 2.50 -9.58
N ILE A 180 3.81 3.30 -8.55
CA ILE A 180 2.89 4.44 -8.53
C ILE A 180 3.71 5.69 -8.28
N TYR A 181 3.82 6.55 -9.29
CA TYR A 181 4.63 7.75 -9.22
C TYR A 181 3.78 9.01 -9.35
N VAL A 182 3.96 9.95 -8.43
CA VAL A 182 3.35 11.28 -8.49
C VAL A 182 4.45 12.26 -8.90
N PRO A 183 4.49 12.70 -10.19
CA PRO A 183 5.60 13.50 -10.73
C PRO A 183 5.81 14.84 -10.02
N GLU A 184 4.73 15.45 -9.65
CA GLU A 184 4.67 16.68 -8.87
C GLU A 184 4.04 16.37 -7.51
N PRO A 185 4.70 15.91 -6.53
CA PRO A 185 5.95 16.36 -5.90
C PRO A 185 7.10 15.31 -5.91
N LYS A 186 7.19 14.42 -6.87
CA LYS A 186 8.26 13.42 -7.00
C LYS A 186 8.20 12.32 -5.94
N VAL A 187 7.02 11.81 -5.68
CA VAL A 187 6.79 10.70 -4.75
C VAL A 187 6.63 9.41 -5.52
N LEU A 188 7.37 8.37 -5.14
CA LEU A 188 7.26 7.03 -5.67
C LEU A 188 6.79 6.07 -4.57
N ALA A 189 5.71 5.34 -4.82
CA ALA A 189 5.32 4.18 -4.03
C ALA A 189 5.74 2.90 -4.79
N ALA A 190 6.58 2.10 -4.13
CA ALA A 190 7.09 0.81 -4.59
C ALA A 190 6.81 -0.23 -3.50
N ILE A 191 5.52 -0.52 -3.32
CA ILE A 191 4.99 -1.32 -2.20
C ILE A 191 5.49 -2.76 -2.32
N ASP A 192 5.97 -3.32 -1.21
CA ASP A 192 6.57 -4.66 -1.06
C ASP A 192 7.81 -4.90 -1.93
N ILE A 193 8.43 -3.82 -2.40
CA ILE A 193 9.71 -3.87 -3.11
C ILE A 193 10.79 -3.17 -2.29
N ALA A 194 10.52 -1.97 -1.80
CA ALA A 194 11.50 -1.19 -1.07
C ALA A 194 10.86 -0.41 0.07
N SER A 195 11.44 -0.55 1.25
CA SER A 195 11.08 0.23 2.44
C SER A 195 12.24 1.15 2.81
N PRO A 196 12.09 2.49 2.70
CA PRO A 196 13.17 3.42 3.01
C PRO A 196 13.71 3.23 4.42
N GLY A 197 15.04 3.12 4.53
CA GLY A 197 15.72 2.92 5.82
C GLY A 197 15.71 1.49 6.36
N TRP A 198 15.12 0.54 5.66
CA TRP A 198 15.07 -0.87 6.06
C TRP A 198 15.85 -1.77 5.10
N VAL A 199 16.42 -2.83 5.65
CA VAL A 199 16.91 -3.95 4.82
C VAL A 199 15.73 -4.78 4.37
N THR A 200 15.79 -5.26 3.14
CA THR A 200 14.84 -6.24 2.60
C THR A 200 14.70 -7.44 3.56
N PHE A 201 13.47 -7.90 3.78
CA PHE A 201 13.21 -9.12 4.54
C PHE A 201 13.98 -10.31 3.95
N ARG A 202 14.31 -11.29 4.79
CA ARG A 202 15.15 -12.42 4.39
C ARG A 202 14.60 -13.22 3.22
N ASP A 203 13.29 -13.29 3.08
CA ASP A 203 12.56 -13.97 2.00
C ASP A 203 12.15 -13.02 0.85
N CYS A 204 12.67 -11.79 0.84
CA CYS A 204 12.33 -10.76 -0.14
C CYS A 204 10.81 -10.53 -0.25
N ASP A 205 10.14 -10.45 0.91
CA ASP A 205 8.68 -10.31 1.03
C ASP A 205 7.92 -11.41 0.28
N SER A 206 8.42 -12.64 0.33
CA SER A 206 7.82 -13.79 -0.36
C SER A 206 7.64 -13.58 -1.87
N SER A 207 8.57 -12.84 -2.48
CA SER A 207 8.48 -12.46 -3.89
C SER A 207 8.39 -13.65 -4.83
N GLU A 208 7.42 -13.62 -5.75
CA GLU A 208 7.17 -14.67 -6.73
C GLU A 208 8.27 -14.75 -7.81
N SER A 209 8.96 -13.63 -8.08
CA SER A 209 10.06 -13.56 -9.06
C SER A 209 11.28 -12.89 -8.46
N MET A 210 12.25 -13.68 -8.05
CA MET A 210 13.50 -13.17 -7.48
C MET A 210 14.29 -12.29 -8.47
N SER A 211 14.35 -12.67 -9.76
CA SER A 211 15.01 -11.83 -10.77
C SER A 211 14.30 -10.51 -10.97
N GLY A 212 12.96 -10.54 -11.09
CA GLY A 212 12.18 -9.32 -11.25
C GLY A 212 12.20 -8.44 -9.99
N TYR A 213 12.26 -9.05 -8.80
CA TYR A 213 12.43 -8.32 -7.55
C TYR A 213 13.75 -7.55 -7.52
N VAL A 214 14.85 -8.17 -7.93
CA VAL A 214 16.16 -7.50 -8.01
C VAL A 214 16.16 -6.40 -9.08
N GLU A 215 15.59 -6.66 -10.27
CA GLU A 215 15.46 -5.67 -11.35
C GLU A 215 14.57 -4.47 -10.93
N ALA A 216 13.63 -4.68 -10.02
CA ALA A 216 12.76 -3.62 -9.54
C ALA A 216 13.53 -2.48 -8.85
N PHE A 217 14.66 -2.75 -8.22
CA PHE A 217 15.51 -1.69 -7.64
C PHE A 217 16.14 -0.80 -8.71
N ASP A 218 16.53 -1.35 -9.87
CA ASP A 218 17.02 -0.56 -11.00
C ASP A 218 15.90 0.35 -11.53
N HIS A 219 14.66 -0.16 -11.56
CA HIS A 219 13.50 0.65 -11.94
C HIS A 219 13.23 1.78 -10.94
N ILE A 220 13.33 1.51 -9.62
CA ILE A 220 13.18 2.54 -8.57
C ILE A 220 14.21 3.65 -8.77
N LEU A 221 15.49 3.28 -9.01
CA LEU A 221 16.57 4.23 -9.19
C LEU A 221 16.43 5.08 -10.47
N ALA A 222 15.62 4.65 -11.42
CA ALA A 222 15.35 5.40 -12.65
C ALA A 222 14.30 6.52 -12.48
N TYR A 223 13.53 6.51 -11.39
CA TYR A 223 12.59 7.59 -11.10
C TYR A 223 13.32 8.79 -10.47
N ASP A 224 12.94 10.00 -10.89
CA ASP A 224 13.36 11.23 -10.22
C ASP A 224 12.49 11.45 -8.97
N SER A 225 12.70 10.60 -7.97
CA SER A 225 11.94 10.64 -6.72
C SER A 225 12.79 11.18 -5.57
N THR A 226 12.14 11.90 -4.66
CA THR A 226 12.73 12.42 -3.43
C THR A 226 12.19 11.73 -2.18
N ARG A 227 11.18 10.87 -2.35
CA ARG A 227 10.50 10.09 -1.32
C ARG A 227 10.07 8.74 -1.92
#